data_233e8b61028aa48d1a4f625e4acd7680
#
_entry.id   233e8b61028aa48d1a4f625e4acd7680
#
_cell.length_a   1.000
_cell.length_b   1.000
_cell.length_c   1.000
_cell.angle_alpha   90.00
_cell.angle_beta   90.00
_cell.angle_gamma   90.00
#
_symmetry.space_group_name_H-M   'P 1'
#
loop_
_entity.id
_entity.type
_entity.pdbx_description
1 polymer ?
#
loop_
_entity_poly.entity_id
_entity_poly.type
_entity_poly.pdbx_seq_one_letter_code
_entity_poly.pdbx_strand_id
1 'polypeptide(L)'
;MKKVKLTKKDLKWRSFEDVFKGLSKSKAFKEAYAEEITRRRLAKQICDLRISRQMTQRVVAQRSGMPQSVIARIESGDRGISVDTLGRVAHTLGKEVQLV
;
A
#
# COMPACT_ATOMS: atom_id res chain seq x y z
N MET A 1 -16.80 -23.60 18.61
CA MET A 1 -15.39 -23.36 18.21
C MET A 1 -14.59 -22.93 19.42
N LYS A 2 -13.57 -23.70 19.76
CA LYS A 2 -12.68 -23.32 20.86
C LYS A 2 -11.84 -22.13 20.45
N LYS A 3 -11.94 -21.03 21.20
CA LYS A 3 -11.00 -19.92 21.04
C LYS A 3 -9.62 -20.39 21.47
N VAL A 4 -8.68 -20.34 20.55
CA VAL A 4 -7.28 -20.59 20.88
C VAL A 4 -6.76 -19.35 21.61
N LYS A 5 -6.50 -19.50 22.90
CA LYS A 5 -5.83 -18.45 23.67
C LYS A 5 -4.34 -18.53 23.38
N LEU A 6 -3.82 -17.53 22.69
CA LEU A 6 -2.39 -17.36 22.54
C LEU A 6 -1.83 -16.80 23.85
N THR A 7 -0.98 -17.56 24.52
CA THR A 7 -0.27 -17.12 25.71
C THR A 7 0.98 -16.33 25.31
N LYS A 8 1.55 -15.56 26.23
CA LYS A 8 2.83 -14.89 26.00
C LYS A 8 3.93 -15.86 25.56
N LYS A 9 3.84 -17.11 26.03
CA LYS A 9 4.77 -18.17 25.67
C LYS A 9 4.62 -18.57 24.20
N ASP A 10 3.39 -18.67 23.71
CA ASP A 10 3.11 -19.01 22.31
C ASP A 10 3.55 -17.88 21.38
N LEU A 11 3.29 -16.63 21.75
CA LEU A 11 3.73 -15.45 20.99
C LEU A 11 5.25 -15.32 20.96
N LYS A 12 5.93 -15.70 22.05
CA LYS A 12 7.38 -15.65 22.17
C LYS A 12 8.08 -16.72 21.33
N TRP A 13 7.45 -17.87 21.13
CA TRP A 13 8.04 -19.02 20.45
C TRP A 13 7.68 -19.09 18.97
N ARG A 14 6.63 -18.38 18.54
CA ARG A 14 6.26 -18.34 17.13
C ARG A 14 6.93 -17.16 16.45
N SER A 15 7.80 -17.45 15.51
CA SER A 15 8.34 -16.44 14.63
C SER A 15 7.23 -15.90 13.72
N PHE A 16 7.41 -14.69 13.22
CA PHE A 16 6.54 -14.13 12.20
C PHE A 16 6.38 -15.08 11.01
N GLU A 17 7.46 -15.73 10.61
CA GLU A 17 7.46 -16.69 9.50
C GLU A 17 6.55 -17.87 9.73
N ASP A 18 6.55 -18.44 10.96
CA ASP A 18 5.68 -19.57 11.30
C ASP A 18 4.20 -19.18 11.25
N VAL A 19 3.87 -18.03 11.81
CA VAL A 19 2.50 -17.48 11.75
C VAL A 19 2.11 -17.24 10.30
N PHE A 20 2.99 -16.63 9.53
CA PHE A 20 2.77 -16.32 8.12
C PHE A 20 2.54 -17.60 7.30
N LYS A 21 3.35 -18.64 7.50
CA LYS A 21 3.17 -19.94 6.82
C LYS A 21 1.80 -20.55 7.10
N GLY A 22 1.33 -20.47 8.34
CA GLY A 22 0.01 -20.96 8.71
C GLY A 22 -1.11 -20.22 7.99
N LEU A 23 -1.03 -18.90 7.97
CA LEU A 23 -2.01 -18.02 7.32
C LEU A 23 -1.94 -18.11 5.80
N SER A 24 -0.76 -18.26 5.22
CA SER A 24 -0.56 -18.30 3.78
C SER A 24 -1.20 -19.49 3.08
N LYS A 25 -1.65 -20.50 3.82
CA LYS A 25 -2.42 -21.61 3.27
C LYS A 25 -3.85 -21.21 2.91
N SER A 26 -4.38 -20.14 3.49
CA SER A 26 -5.71 -19.64 3.20
C SER A 26 -5.71 -18.89 1.86
N LYS A 27 -6.66 -19.25 0.98
CA LYS A 27 -6.85 -18.54 -0.30
C LYS A 27 -7.21 -17.07 -0.07
N ALA A 28 -8.11 -16.81 0.88
CA ALA A 28 -8.51 -15.44 1.21
C ALA A 28 -7.34 -14.61 1.72
N PHE A 29 -6.47 -15.20 2.54
CA PHE A 29 -5.26 -14.53 3.02
C PHE A 29 -4.29 -14.22 1.88
N LYS A 30 -4.07 -15.19 0.98
CA LYS A 30 -3.19 -15.00 -0.18
C LYS A 30 -3.65 -13.85 -1.07
N GLU A 31 -4.96 -13.78 -1.33
CA GLU A 31 -5.55 -12.70 -2.13
C GLU A 31 -5.38 -11.35 -1.46
N ALA A 32 -5.71 -11.25 -0.17
CA ALA A 32 -5.57 -10.03 0.61
C ALA A 32 -4.09 -9.59 0.69
N TYR A 33 -3.18 -10.52 0.86
CA TYR A 33 -1.75 -10.25 0.90
C TYR A 33 -1.24 -9.73 -0.44
N ALA A 34 -1.68 -10.35 -1.55
CA ALA A 34 -1.32 -9.92 -2.90
C ALA A 34 -1.79 -8.47 -3.18
N GLU A 35 -3.01 -8.13 -2.75
CA GLU A 35 -3.55 -6.77 -2.86
C GLU A 35 -2.72 -5.77 -2.06
N GLU A 36 -2.35 -6.14 -0.85
CA GLU A 36 -1.51 -5.31 0.02
C GLU A 36 -0.14 -5.03 -0.59
N ILE A 37 0.50 -6.08 -1.12
CA ILE A 37 1.78 -5.96 -1.81
C ILE A 37 1.66 -5.02 -3.01
N THR A 38 0.61 -5.16 -3.80
CA THR A 38 0.37 -4.31 -4.97
C THR A 38 0.22 -2.85 -4.57
N ARG A 39 -0.57 -2.57 -3.52
CA ARG A 39 -0.73 -1.20 -3.01
C ARG A 39 0.58 -0.59 -2.55
N ARG A 40 1.38 -1.36 -1.82
CA ARG A 40 2.67 -0.89 -1.30
C ARG A 40 3.66 -0.61 -2.41
N ARG A 41 3.70 -1.47 -3.42
CA ARG A 41 4.55 -1.25 -4.61
C ARG A 41 4.16 0.02 -5.34
N LEU A 42 2.87 0.22 -5.53
CA LEU A 42 2.34 1.39 -6.22
C LEU A 42 2.63 2.68 -5.43
N ALA A 43 2.41 2.64 -4.11
CA ALA A 43 2.73 3.75 -3.22
C ALA A 43 4.22 4.12 -3.30
N LYS A 44 5.09 3.13 -3.29
CA LYS A 44 6.54 3.33 -3.42
C LYS A 44 6.89 3.91 -4.78
N GLN A 45 6.31 3.41 -5.85
CA GLN A 45 6.54 3.93 -7.20
C GLN A 45 6.15 5.39 -7.32
N ILE A 46 5.01 5.78 -6.77
CA ILE A 46 4.55 7.17 -6.76
C ILE A 46 5.54 8.05 -5.97
N CYS A 47 5.93 7.62 -4.80
CA CYS A 47 6.88 8.35 -3.96
C CYS A 47 8.25 8.51 -4.66
N ASP A 48 8.79 7.43 -5.19
CA ASP A 48 10.09 7.43 -5.87
C ASP A 48 10.06 8.33 -7.13
N LEU A 49 8.97 8.26 -7.88
CA LEU A 49 8.79 9.08 -9.07
C LEU A 49 8.70 10.56 -8.72
N ARG A 50 7.95 10.90 -7.67
CA ARG A 50 7.87 12.27 -7.16
C ARG A 50 9.24 12.82 -6.77
N ILE A 51 10.00 12.03 -6.01
CA ILE A 51 11.34 12.42 -5.55
C ILE A 51 12.29 12.57 -6.74
N SER A 52 12.22 11.65 -7.71
CA SER A 52 13.09 11.72 -8.90
C SER A 52 12.83 12.98 -9.73
N ARG A 53 11.63 13.54 -9.65
CA ARG A 53 11.26 14.77 -10.32
C ARG A 53 11.46 16.01 -9.45
N GLN A 54 12.07 15.83 -8.28
CA GLN A 54 12.39 16.93 -7.34
C GLN A 54 11.13 17.70 -6.91
N MET A 55 10.01 16.98 -6.76
CA MET A 55 8.74 17.57 -6.30
C MET A 55 8.47 17.16 -4.85
N THR A 56 7.91 18.13 -4.09
CA THR A 56 7.35 17.85 -2.77
C THR A 56 5.93 17.30 -2.92
N GLN A 57 5.40 16.66 -1.87
CA GLN A 57 4.00 16.25 -1.84
C GLN A 57 3.07 17.44 -2.10
N ARG A 58 3.40 18.59 -1.54
CA ARG A 58 2.64 19.83 -1.72
C ARG A 58 2.57 20.26 -3.18
N VAL A 59 3.69 20.19 -3.89
CA VAL A 59 3.76 20.58 -5.30
C VAL A 59 2.92 19.63 -6.15
N VAL A 60 3.02 18.32 -5.91
CA VAL A 60 2.20 17.32 -6.61
C VAL A 60 0.72 17.55 -6.33
N ALA A 61 0.37 17.85 -5.08
CA ALA A 61 -1.00 18.17 -4.70
C ALA A 61 -1.54 19.39 -5.46
N GLN A 62 -0.77 20.45 -5.50
CA GLN A 62 -1.16 21.67 -6.23
C GLN A 62 -1.37 21.40 -7.72
N ARG A 63 -0.44 20.70 -8.35
CA ARG A 63 -0.51 20.40 -9.79
C ARG A 63 -1.63 19.43 -10.15
N SER A 64 -1.95 18.49 -9.26
CA SER A 64 -3.04 17.52 -9.47
C SER A 64 -4.41 18.04 -9.01
N GLY A 65 -4.46 19.22 -8.39
CA GLY A 65 -5.70 19.80 -7.89
C GLY A 65 -6.27 19.04 -6.69
N MET A 66 -5.41 18.50 -5.85
CA MET A 66 -5.80 17.69 -4.68
C MET A 66 -5.20 18.24 -3.40
N PRO A 67 -5.82 17.94 -2.24
CA PRO A 67 -5.20 18.23 -0.95
C PRO A 67 -3.91 17.44 -0.77
N GLN A 68 -2.93 18.01 -0.09
CA GLN A 68 -1.68 17.30 0.23
C GLN A 68 -1.92 16.02 1.03
N SER A 69 -2.94 16.02 1.88
CA SER A 69 -3.33 14.83 2.65
C SER A 69 -3.64 13.61 1.77
N VAL A 70 -4.19 13.85 0.58
CA VAL A 70 -4.47 12.78 -0.39
C VAL A 70 -3.17 12.20 -0.94
N ILE A 71 -2.20 13.05 -1.27
CA ILE A 71 -0.89 12.60 -1.75
C ILE A 71 -0.18 11.77 -0.68
N ALA A 72 -0.21 12.25 0.58
CA ALA A 72 0.36 11.52 1.70
C ALA A 72 -0.30 10.15 1.90
N ARG A 73 -1.63 10.07 1.75
CA ARG A 73 -2.36 8.80 1.84
C ARG A 73 -1.98 7.82 0.73
N ILE A 74 -1.83 8.30 -0.50
CA ILE A 74 -1.39 7.48 -1.63
C ILE A 74 -0.01 6.89 -1.32
N GLU A 75 0.94 7.70 -0.88
CA GLU A 75 2.32 7.27 -0.61
C GLU A 75 2.42 6.38 0.62
N SER A 76 1.43 6.40 1.51
CA SER A 76 1.36 5.48 2.66
C SER A 76 0.70 4.14 2.34
N GLY A 77 0.17 3.98 1.14
CA GLY A 77 -0.51 2.74 0.75
C GLY A 77 -1.93 2.61 1.28
N ASP A 78 -2.62 3.72 1.49
CA ASP A 78 -4.00 3.73 1.99
C ASP A 78 -4.95 3.00 1.02
N ARG A 79 -5.89 2.24 1.59
CA ARG A 79 -6.88 1.45 0.83
C ARG A 79 -7.96 2.28 0.17
N GLY A 80 -8.23 3.47 0.68
CA GLY A 80 -9.34 4.31 0.26
C GLY A 80 -9.05 5.19 -0.96
N ILE A 81 -8.03 4.88 -1.75
CA ILE A 81 -7.67 5.70 -2.91
C ILE A 81 -8.34 5.14 -4.17
N SER A 82 -9.12 5.98 -4.85
CA SER A 82 -9.77 5.59 -6.11
C SER A 82 -8.77 5.55 -7.27
N VAL A 83 -9.11 4.77 -8.29
CA VAL A 83 -8.31 4.70 -9.53
C VAL A 83 -8.23 6.07 -10.20
N ASP A 84 -9.32 6.83 -10.19
CA ASP A 84 -9.34 8.18 -10.77
C ASP A 84 -8.36 9.12 -10.08
N THR A 85 -8.34 9.10 -8.75
CA THR A 85 -7.40 9.89 -7.96
C THR A 85 -5.96 9.49 -8.26
N LEU A 86 -5.70 8.20 -8.27
CA LEU A 86 -4.38 7.66 -8.57
C LEU A 86 -3.94 8.01 -9.97
N GLY A 87 -4.83 7.87 -10.95
CA GLY A 87 -4.57 8.22 -12.35
C GLY A 87 -4.22 9.69 -12.52
N ARG A 88 -4.90 10.58 -11.80
CA ARG A 88 -4.64 12.02 -11.85
C ARG A 88 -3.25 12.35 -11.29
N VAL A 89 -2.87 11.75 -10.19
CA VAL A 89 -1.54 11.94 -9.59
C VAL A 89 -0.45 11.38 -10.51
N ALA A 90 -0.65 10.18 -11.06
CA ALA A 90 0.29 9.58 -12.01
C ALA A 90 0.49 10.47 -13.23
N HIS A 91 -0.60 11.02 -13.78
CA HIS A 91 -0.54 11.92 -14.93
C HIS A 91 0.26 13.19 -14.60
N THR A 92 0.07 13.75 -13.42
CA THR A 92 0.86 14.91 -12.95
C THR A 92 2.35 14.58 -12.93
N LEU A 93 2.70 13.32 -12.64
CA LEU A 93 4.08 12.86 -12.64
C LEU A 93 4.55 12.35 -14.01
N GLY A 94 3.75 12.53 -15.06
CA GLY A 94 4.09 12.15 -16.43
C GLY A 94 3.98 10.66 -16.72
N LYS A 95 3.16 9.93 -15.95
CA LYS A 95 2.94 8.50 -16.11
C LYS A 95 1.46 8.18 -16.21
N GLU A 96 1.16 6.96 -16.61
CA GLU A 96 -0.20 6.43 -16.63
C GLU A 96 -0.28 5.17 -15.81
N VAL A 97 -1.43 4.94 -15.17
CA VAL A 97 -1.71 3.69 -14.48
C VAL A 97 -2.17 2.68 -15.53
N GLN A 98 -1.45 1.58 -15.64
CA GLN A 98 -1.77 0.51 -16.58
C GLN A 98 -1.90 -0.82 -15.86
N LEU A 99 -2.83 -1.64 -16.34
CA LEU A 99 -2.91 -3.04 -15.94
C LEU A 99 -1.95 -3.83 -16.84
N VAL A 100 -1.02 -4.48 -16.19
CA VAL A 100 0.00 -5.26 -16.88
C VAL A 100 -0.22 -6.75 -16.62
#